data_703543ba34cf6513a735dbbbe1e80efc
#
_entry.id   703543ba34cf6513a735dbbbe1e80efc
#
_cell.length_a   1.000
_cell.length_b   1.000
_cell.length_c   1.000
_cell.angle_alpha   90.00
_cell.angle_beta   90.00
_cell.angle_gamma   90.00
#
_symmetry.space_group_name_H-M   'P 1'
#
loop_
_entity.id
_entity.type
_entity.pdbx_description
1 polymer ?
#
loop_
_entity_poly.entity_id
_entity_poly.type
_entity_poly.pdbx_seq_one_letter_code
_entity_poly.pdbx_strand_id
1 'polypeptide(L)'
;LDQRGIADRFLSQGQVAQVAGFAWIPLDISDFPTRHNYGLALRQNHIERILAEWVADLGVPIHRGRAVTGFTQDDAGVGVELSDGASLPAEYLVGCDGGRSLVRKAAGIEFPGWDPTTSHLIAEVELAEEPEWGLRRDAHGIHSLSRPEAGGAVRVLVTEPHPGRSGEPTLRDLGEALVATYGTDYGVHSPTWISRFTDMARQAASYRRGRVLLAGDAAHVHYPAGGQGLNVGVQDAVNLGWKLAQVVGRTSPESLLDTYHAERHPVAARVLRTTMAQVALLRTDDRTDALREFTSELLGMDEPRRRLAAEMSGLGVHYDLGEGHPLLGRRVPDLDLVTANAPLRVFTLLHDARPVLLNLGEPGGFDITPWADRVQLIDAKYVGTLELPAIGAIPAPTAVLIRPDGYVAWVGDRTQVGLADALTTWFGPPTAA
;
A
#
# COMPACT_ATOMS: atom_id res chain seq x y z
N LEU A 1 5.93 6.13 -5.14
CA LEU A 1 5.84 7.53 -5.59
C LEU A 1 7.04 7.91 -6.46
N ASP A 2 8.28 7.69 -6.00
CA ASP A 2 9.50 8.01 -6.76
C ASP A 2 9.58 7.25 -8.10
N GLN A 3 9.18 5.99 -8.15
CA GLN A 3 9.05 5.22 -9.40
C GLN A 3 8.04 5.80 -10.42
N ARG A 4 7.31 6.86 -10.06
CA ARG A 4 6.39 7.59 -10.95
C ARG A 4 6.76 9.07 -11.07
N GLY A 5 7.93 9.46 -10.54
CA GLY A 5 8.41 10.84 -10.61
C GLY A 5 7.60 11.85 -9.83
N ILE A 6 6.77 11.42 -8.87
CA ILE A 6 5.88 12.31 -8.11
C ILE A 6 6.22 12.42 -6.62
N ALA A 7 7.34 11.84 -6.17
CA ALA A 7 7.72 11.85 -4.75
C ALA A 7 7.87 13.25 -4.18
N ASP A 8 8.46 14.18 -4.93
CA ASP A 8 8.72 15.56 -4.50
C ASP A 8 7.44 16.33 -4.19
N ARG A 9 6.31 16.02 -4.87
CA ARG A 9 5.01 16.64 -4.59
C ARG A 9 4.53 16.33 -3.16
N PHE A 10 4.93 15.17 -2.61
CA PHE A 10 4.59 14.73 -1.26
C PHE A 10 5.63 15.20 -0.24
N LEU A 11 6.91 15.04 -0.56
CA LEU A 11 8.02 15.41 0.32
C LEU A 11 8.02 16.90 0.65
N SER A 12 7.61 17.75 -0.30
CA SER A 12 7.51 19.20 -0.09
C SER A 12 6.44 19.62 0.91
N GLN A 13 5.51 18.74 1.29
CA GLN A 13 4.38 19.04 2.15
C GLN A 13 4.33 18.19 3.43
N GLY A 14 5.13 17.12 3.50
CA GLY A 14 5.15 16.19 4.63
C GLY A 14 6.41 16.32 5.48
N GLN A 15 6.42 15.56 6.57
CA GLN A 15 7.57 15.45 7.46
C GLN A 15 8.15 14.04 7.38
N VAL A 16 9.45 13.93 7.22
CA VAL A 16 10.16 12.65 7.16
C VAL A 16 10.77 12.30 8.51
N ALA A 17 10.73 11.00 8.85
CA ALA A 17 11.40 10.44 10.01
C ALA A 17 11.98 9.08 9.66
N GLN A 18 13.20 8.81 10.08
CA GLN A 18 13.89 7.53 9.83
C GLN A 18 13.47 6.45 10.83
N VAL A 19 12.17 6.28 10.97
CA VAL A 19 11.55 5.36 11.91
C VAL A 19 10.34 4.68 11.28
N ALA A 20 10.22 3.37 11.48
CA ALA A 20 8.99 2.61 11.36
C ALA A 20 8.44 2.32 12.76
N GLY A 21 7.24 1.75 12.87
CA GLY A 21 6.65 1.44 14.16
C GLY A 21 5.95 0.09 14.17
N PHE A 22 6.08 -0.63 15.28
CA PHE A 22 5.33 -1.85 15.54
C PHE A 22 4.71 -1.78 16.92
N ALA A 23 3.39 -1.74 17.01
CA ALA A 23 2.66 -1.56 18.29
C ALA A 23 3.21 -0.39 19.14
N TRP A 24 3.58 0.73 18.49
CA TRP A 24 4.25 1.91 19.06
C TRP A 24 5.67 1.67 19.60
N ILE A 25 6.26 0.53 19.35
CA ILE A 25 7.70 0.31 19.54
C ILE A 25 8.38 0.92 18.31
N PRO A 26 9.27 1.90 18.48
CA PRO A 26 9.97 2.51 17.35
C PRO A 26 11.01 1.54 16.78
N LEU A 27 11.10 1.47 15.46
CA LEU A 27 12.07 0.69 14.72
C LEU A 27 12.92 1.65 13.89
N ASP A 28 14.17 1.81 14.26
CA ASP A 28 15.12 2.63 13.50
C ASP A 28 15.36 1.98 12.12
N ILE A 29 15.24 2.79 11.06
CA ILE A 29 15.49 2.41 9.67
C ILE A 29 16.55 3.31 9.01
N SER A 30 17.26 4.11 9.78
CA SER A 30 18.31 5.01 9.28
C SER A 30 19.46 4.28 8.59
N ASP A 31 19.73 3.04 8.99
CA ASP A 31 20.75 2.14 8.47
C ASP A 31 20.30 1.29 7.26
N PHE A 32 19.07 1.47 6.78
CA PHE A 32 18.59 0.71 5.64
C PHE A 32 19.30 1.13 4.36
N PRO A 33 19.78 0.17 3.55
CA PRO A 33 20.50 0.44 2.31
C PRO A 33 19.53 0.86 1.19
N THR A 34 18.88 2.00 1.37
CA THR A 34 17.92 2.59 0.42
C THR A 34 17.91 4.11 0.54
N ARG A 35 17.61 4.82 -0.55
CA ARG A 35 17.35 6.27 -0.52
C ARG A 35 16.08 6.64 0.25
N HIS A 36 15.19 5.66 0.47
CA HIS A 36 13.87 5.85 1.07
C HIS A 36 13.82 5.21 2.47
N ASN A 37 14.89 5.38 3.25
CA ASN A 37 14.99 4.91 4.64
C ASN A 37 14.25 5.83 5.61
N TYR A 38 13.04 6.24 5.24
CA TYR A 38 12.19 7.13 6.04
C TYR A 38 10.71 6.81 5.88
N GLY A 39 9.94 7.10 6.91
CA GLY A 39 8.50 7.28 6.85
C GLY A 39 8.17 8.74 6.53
N LEU A 40 7.13 8.97 5.73
CA LEU A 40 6.62 10.29 5.42
C LEU A 40 5.28 10.50 6.13
N ALA A 41 5.23 11.41 7.09
CA ALA A 41 4.00 11.84 7.74
C ALA A 41 3.36 12.96 6.89
N LEU A 42 2.18 12.67 6.33
CA LEU A 42 1.38 13.62 5.56
C LEU A 42 -0.10 13.30 5.79
N ARG A 43 -0.92 14.32 6.00
CA ARG A 43 -2.36 14.13 6.19
C ARG A 43 -3.01 13.59 4.91
N GLN A 44 -4.00 12.72 5.07
CA GLN A 44 -4.68 12.04 3.97
C GLN A 44 -5.30 13.00 2.96
N ASN A 45 -5.92 14.09 3.40
CA ASN A 45 -6.49 15.10 2.50
C ASN A 45 -5.45 15.74 1.56
N HIS A 46 -4.20 15.94 2.02
CA HIS A 46 -3.10 16.40 1.15
C HIS A 46 -2.69 15.31 0.17
N ILE A 47 -2.59 14.06 0.62
CA ILE A 47 -2.29 12.91 -0.25
C ILE A 47 -3.34 12.80 -1.36
N GLU A 48 -4.62 12.84 -1.01
CA GLU A 48 -5.72 12.76 -1.96
C GLU A 48 -5.73 13.92 -2.97
N ARG A 49 -5.45 15.14 -2.51
CA ARG A 49 -5.34 16.31 -3.38
C ARG A 49 -4.20 16.16 -4.39
N ILE A 50 -3.00 15.79 -3.92
CA ILE A 50 -1.83 15.59 -4.80
C ILE A 50 -2.12 14.50 -5.85
N LEU A 51 -2.74 13.40 -5.44
CA LEU A 51 -3.09 12.32 -6.36
C LEU A 51 -4.19 12.75 -7.35
N ALA A 52 -5.19 13.52 -6.91
CA ALA A 52 -6.24 14.04 -7.78
C ALA A 52 -5.68 15.02 -8.84
N GLU A 53 -4.75 15.89 -8.43
CA GLU A 53 -4.04 16.79 -9.34
C GLU A 53 -3.22 15.99 -10.37
N TRP A 54 -2.51 14.95 -9.94
CA TRP A 54 -1.76 14.07 -10.84
C TRP A 54 -2.67 13.32 -11.82
N VAL A 55 -3.81 12.81 -11.36
CA VAL A 55 -4.82 12.17 -12.23
C VAL A 55 -5.35 13.14 -13.28
N ALA A 56 -5.55 14.41 -12.89
CA ALA A 56 -5.96 15.46 -13.84
C ALA A 56 -4.84 15.76 -14.87
N ASP A 57 -3.58 15.82 -14.45
CA ASP A 57 -2.43 15.98 -15.36
C ASP A 57 -2.36 14.83 -16.39
N LEU A 58 -2.80 13.63 -16.01
CA LEU A 58 -2.87 12.46 -16.89
C LEU A 58 -4.12 12.46 -17.80
N GLY A 59 -5.03 13.43 -17.64
CA GLY A 59 -6.24 13.53 -18.43
C GLY A 59 -7.30 12.47 -18.11
N VAL A 60 -7.23 11.80 -16.96
CA VAL A 60 -8.19 10.79 -16.54
C VAL A 60 -9.39 11.45 -15.87
N PRO A 61 -10.65 11.23 -16.36
CA PRO A 61 -11.82 11.87 -15.79
C PRO A 61 -12.17 11.30 -14.41
N ILE A 62 -12.51 12.18 -13.45
CA ILE A 62 -13.06 11.83 -12.15
C ILE A 62 -14.49 12.35 -12.07
N HIS A 63 -15.48 11.47 -12.01
CA HIS A 63 -16.89 11.81 -11.90
C HIS A 63 -17.31 11.87 -10.42
N ARG A 64 -17.26 13.06 -9.83
CA ARG A 64 -17.67 13.28 -8.43
C ARG A 64 -19.20 13.47 -8.32
N GLY A 65 -19.74 13.17 -7.12
CA GLY A 65 -21.18 13.33 -6.84
C GLY A 65 -22.05 12.24 -7.46
N ARG A 66 -21.47 11.16 -7.97
CA ARG A 66 -22.16 10.00 -8.53
C ARG A 66 -21.76 8.74 -7.77
N ALA A 67 -22.70 8.14 -7.08
CA ALA A 67 -22.45 6.87 -6.40
C ALA A 67 -22.76 5.70 -7.36
N VAL A 68 -21.95 4.64 -7.28
CA VAL A 68 -22.26 3.36 -7.91
C VAL A 68 -23.34 2.68 -7.08
N THR A 69 -24.44 2.28 -7.73
CA THR A 69 -25.58 1.60 -7.09
C THR A 69 -25.64 0.12 -7.41
N GLY A 70 -24.99 -0.31 -8.49
CA GLY A 70 -24.92 -1.69 -8.92
C GLY A 70 -24.05 -1.84 -10.18
N PHE A 71 -23.94 -3.06 -10.64
CA PHE A 71 -23.34 -3.37 -11.94
C PHE A 71 -23.85 -4.71 -12.46
N THR A 72 -23.74 -4.88 -13.77
CA THR A 72 -23.89 -6.17 -14.48
C THR A 72 -22.59 -6.51 -15.19
N GLN A 73 -22.28 -7.78 -15.39
CA GLN A 73 -21.14 -8.19 -16.22
C GLN A 73 -21.50 -9.39 -17.10
N ASP A 74 -20.88 -9.43 -18.28
CA ASP A 74 -20.91 -10.56 -19.22
C ASP A 74 -19.52 -10.75 -19.84
N ASP A 75 -19.44 -11.57 -20.90
CA ASP A 75 -18.18 -11.84 -21.61
C ASP A 75 -17.66 -10.60 -22.38
N ALA A 76 -18.50 -9.62 -22.67
CA ALA A 76 -18.13 -8.41 -23.41
C ALA A 76 -17.62 -7.28 -22.50
N GLY A 77 -18.15 -7.18 -21.27
CA GLY A 77 -17.78 -6.08 -20.38
C GLY A 77 -18.58 -5.99 -19.09
N VAL A 78 -18.60 -4.79 -18.53
CA VAL A 78 -19.30 -4.44 -17.29
C VAL A 78 -20.17 -3.20 -17.55
N GLY A 79 -21.44 -3.25 -17.17
CA GLY A 79 -22.33 -2.08 -17.13
C GLY A 79 -22.47 -1.58 -15.70
N VAL A 80 -21.90 -0.39 -15.40
CA VAL A 80 -21.92 0.20 -14.05
C VAL A 80 -23.10 1.14 -13.90
N GLU A 81 -23.94 0.89 -12.92
CA GLU A 81 -25.14 1.69 -12.61
C GLU A 81 -24.80 2.81 -11.61
N LEU A 82 -25.29 4.01 -11.89
CA LEU A 82 -25.01 5.20 -11.09
C LEU A 82 -26.29 5.74 -10.42
N SER A 83 -26.12 6.50 -9.32
CA SER A 83 -27.20 7.09 -8.54
C SER A 83 -28.09 8.10 -9.29
N ASP A 84 -27.63 8.64 -10.40
CA ASP A 84 -28.41 9.52 -11.30
C ASP A 84 -29.19 8.75 -12.38
N GLY A 85 -29.17 7.42 -12.33
CA GLY A 85 -29.82 6.54 -13.31
C GLY A 85 -29.03 6.31 -14.60
N ALA A 86 -27.82 6.88 -14.72
CA ALA A 86 -26.94 6.61 -15.84
C ALA A 86 -26.27 5.25 -15.72
N SER A 87 -25.90 4.65 -16.85
CA SER A 87 -25.05 3.46 -16.91
C SER A 87 -23.78 3.76 -17.67
N LEU A 88 -22.66 3.30 -17.15
CA LEU A 88 -21.33 3.44 -17.77
C LEU A 88 -20.84 2.06 -18.24
N PRO A 89 -20.66 1.85 -19.54
CA PRO A 89 -20.02 0.63 -20.04
C PRO A 89 -18.51 0.69 -19.83
N ALA A 90 -17.93 -0.44 -19.44
CA ALA A 90 -16.48 -0.60 -19.25
C ALA A 90 -16.06 -2.02 -19.59
N GLU A 91 -14.79 -2.24 -19.92
CA GLU A 91 -14.26 -3.59 -20.08
C GLU A 91 -14.03 -4.29 -18.76
N TYR A 92 -13.63 -3.52 -17.74
CA TYR A 92 -13.38 -4.00 -16.37
C TYR A 92 -13.86 -2.98 -15.34
N LEU A 93 -14.21 -3.47 -14.15
CA LEU A 93 -14.55 -2.67 -12.98
C LEU A 93 -13.57 -2.99 -11.85
N VAL A 94 -12.94 -1.96 -11.27
CA VAL A 94 -12.13 -2.09 -10.07
C VAL A 94 -12.85 -1.44 -8.89
N GLY A 95 -13.28 -2.26 -7.91
CA GLY A 95 -13.87 -1.79 -6.66
C GLY A 95 -12.79 -1.30 -5.71
N CYS A 96 -12.75 0.02 -5.47
CA CYS A 96 -11.90 0.69 -4.48
C CYS A 96 -12.78 1.42 -3.45
N ASP A 97 -13.99 0.89 -3.17
CA ASP A 97 -15.10 1.52 -2.46
C ASP A 97 -15.13 1.21 -0.96
N GLY A 98 -13.95 0.90 -0.40
CA GLY A 98 -13.73 0.77 1.03
C GLY A 98 -14.24 -0.52 1.66
N GLY A 99 -14.07 -0.68 2.97
CA GLY A 99 -14.33 -1.93 3.69
C GLY A 99 -15.79 -2.42 3.63
N ARG A 100 -16.74 -1.49 3.41
CA ARG A 100 -18.16 -1.81 3.22
C ARG A 100 -18.53 -2.07 1.75
N SER A 101 -17.56 -2.20 0.86
CA SER A 101 -17.65 -2.31 -0.58
C SER A 101 -18.97 -2.88 -1.11
N LEU A 102 -19.67 -2.08 -1.92
CA LEU A 102 -20.82 -2.52 -2.69
C LEU A 102 -20.37 -3.45 -3.84
N VAL A 103 -19.27 -3.08 -4.52
CA VAL A 103 -18.74 -3.85 -5.64
C VAL A 103 -18.40 -5.28 -5.21
N ARG A 104 -17.71 -5.47 -4.08
CA ARG A 104 -17.39 -6.80 -3.55
C ARG A 104 -18.66 -7.61 -3.28
N LYS A 105 -19.65 -7.01 -2.60
CA LYS A 105 -20.92 -7.68 -2.25
C LYS A 105 -21.71 -8.07 -3.49
N ALA A 106 -21.85 -7.15 -4.44
CA ALA A 106 -22.56 -7.39 -5.70
C ALA A 106 -21.86 -8.43 -6.57
N ALA A 107 -20.51 -8.49 -6.53
CA ALA A 107 -19.75 -9.57 -7.16
C ALA A 107 -19.90 -10.92 -6.45
N GLY A 108 -20.52 -11.00 -5.28
CA GLY A 108 -20.65 -12.22 -4.49
C GLY A 108 -19.30 -12.76 -3.99
N ILE A 109 -18.33 -11.86 -3.74
CA ILE A 109 -17.01 -12.23 -3.19
C ILE A 109 -17.11 -12.23 -1.66
N GLU A 110 -16.80 -13.38 -1.05
CA GLU A 110 -16.78 -13.56 0.39
C GLU A 110 -15.70 -12.68 1.06
N PHE A 111 -15.97 -12.27 2.31
CA PHE A 111 -15.07 -11.43 3.10
C PHE A 111 -14.82 -12.03 4.48
N PRO A 112 -14.16 -13.20 4.56
CA PRO A 112 -13.86 -13.86 5.81
C PRO A 112 -12.86 -13.07 6.65
N GLY A 113 -12.83 -13.37 7.96
CA GLY A 113 -11.89 -12.75 8.91
C GLY A 113 -12.42 -12.73 10.32
N TRP A 114 -12.00 -11.75 11.09
CA TRP A 114 -12.29 -11.59 12.51
C TRP A 114 -13.20 -10.39 12.75
N ASP A 115 -14.20 -10.61 13.58
CA ASP A 115 -15.11 -9.56 14.02
C ASP A 115 -14.40 -8.60 14.99
N PRO A 116 -14.85 -7.34 15.07
CA PRO A 116 -14.23 -6.36 15.93
C PRO A 116 -14.43 -6.69 17.42
N THR A 117 -13.39 -6.46 18.20
CA THR A 117 -13.40 -6.52 19.65
C THR A 117 -13.30 -5.14 20.29
N THR A 118 -12.85 -4.14 19.54
CA THR A 118 -12.65 -2.76 19.98
C THR A 118 -13.18 -1.79 18.94
N SER A 119 -13.75 -0.68 19.38
CA SER A 119 -14.25 0.40 18.54
C SER A 119 -13.66 1.73 18.98
N HIS A 120 -13.35 2.60 18.01
CA HIS A 120 -12.76 3.90 18.24
C HIS A 120 -13.51 4.98 17.47
N LEU A 121 -13.66 6.15 18.11
CA LEU A 121 -14.08 7.36 17.43
C LEU A 121 -12.87 8.21 17.08
N ILE A 122 -12.89 8.74 15.88
CA ILE A 122 -11.93 9.75 15.42
C ILE A 122 -12.71 10.95 14.88
N ALA A 123 -12.30 12.15 15.27
CA ALA A 123 -13.04 13.37 14.92
C ALA A 123 -12.10 14.56 14.78
N GLU A 124 -12.58 15.56 14.07
CA GLU A 124 -12.05 16.94 14.12
C GLU A 124 -13.15 17.85 14.66
N VAL A 125 -12.85 18.50 15.80
CA VAL A 125 -13.80 19.25 16.62
C VAL A 125 -13.16 20.51 17.20
N GLU A 126 -13.98 21.39 17.78
CA GLU A 126 -13.55 22.43 18.69
C GLU A 126 -13.81 22.01 20.14
N LEU A 127 -12.97 22.48 21.06
CA LEU A 127 -13.08 22.26 22.50
C LEU A 127 -13.17 23.61 23.20
N ALA A 128 -14.08 23.73 24.20
CA ALA A 128 -14.22 24.92 25.02
C ALA A 128 -13.15 25.00 26.12
N GLU A 129 -12.63 23.86 26.55
CA GLU A 129 -11.63 23.74 27.60
C GLU A 129 -10.35 23.15 27.02
N GLU A 130 -9.18 23.59 27.54
CA GLU A 130 -7.89 23.06 27.12
C GLU A 130 -7.69 21.64 27.66
N PRO A 131 -7.48 20.62 26.78
CA PRO A 131 -7.35 19.25 27.21
C PRO A 131 -5.92 18.88 27.58
N GLU A 132 -5.74 17.70 28.16
CA GLU A 132 -4.44 17.07 28.25
C GLU A 132 -4.01 16.51 26.87
N TRP A 133 -3.04 17.19 26.27
CA TRP A 133 -2.54 16.85 24.93
C TRP A 133 -1.71 15.58 24.91
N GLY A 134 -1.79 14.87 23.81
CA GLY A 134 -0.92 13.73 23.52
C GLY A 134 -1.67 12.42 23.31
N LEU A 135 -0.88 11.37 23.12
CA LEU A 135 -1.33 10.01 22.93
C LEU A 135 -1.18 9.25 24.26
N ARG A 136 -2.23 8.53 24.65
CA ARG A 136 -2.26 7.71 25.87
C ARG A 136 -2.73 6.29 25.58
N ARG A 137 -2.25 5.36 26.38
CA ARG A 137 -2.68 3.98 26.46
C ARG A 137 -2.86 3.64 27.93
N ASP A 138 -4.08 3.37 28.33
CA ASP A 138 -4.45 3.05 29.71
C ASP A 138 -5.63 2.06 29.76
N ALA A 139 -6.19 1.84 30.95
CA ALA A 139 -7.29 0.89 31.14
C ALA A 139 -8.54 1.17 30.27
N HIS A 140 -8.70 2.38 29.76
CA HIS A 140 -9.79 2.76 28.85
C HIS A 140 -9.46 2.50 27.39
N GLY A 141 -8.21 2.09 27.09
CA GLY A 141 -7.74 1.79 25.74
C GLY A 141 -6.74 2.81 25.20
N ILE A 142 -6.91 3.18 23.93
CA ILE A 142 -6.04 4.11 23.21
C ILE A 142 -6.80 5.40 22.93
N HIS A 143 -6.24 6.53 23.33
CA HIS A 143 -6.84 7.83 23.09
C HIS A 143 -5.79 8.91 22.87
N SER A 144 -6.14 9.91 22.11
CA SER A 144 -5.25 11.01 21.75
C SER A 144 -6.01 12.28 21.49
N LEU A 145 -5.50 13.39 22.04
CA LEU A 145 -5.92 14.74 21.71
C LEU A 145 -4.72 15.45 21.10
N SER A 146 -4.82 15.79 19.82
CA SER A 146 -3.72 16.39 19.07
C SER A 146 -3.93 17.89 18.91
N ARG A 147 -2.89 18.68 19.18
CA ARG A 147 -2.94 20.14 19.01
C ARG A 147 -3.33 20.49 17.57
N PRO A 148 -4.23 21.47 17.40
CA PRO A 148 -4.56 21.96 16.07
C PRO A 148 -3.32 22.61 15.42
N GLU A 149 -3.23 22.49 14.11
CA GLU A 149 -2.40 23.40 13.34
C GLU A 149 -2.98 24.82 13.48
N ALA A 150 -2.17 25.85 13.25
CA ALA A 150 -2.60 27.24 13.46
C ALA A 150 -3.97 27.53 12.81
N GLY A 151 -5.01 27.72 13.64
CA GLY A 151 -6.39 27.96 13.21
C GLY A 151 -7.20 26.71 12.83
N GLY A 152 -6.71 25.50 13.10
CA GLY A 152 -7.41 24.25 12.78
C GLY A 152 -8.21 23.64 13.95
N ALA A 153 -9.00 22.62 13.65
CA ALA A 153 -9.74 21.83 14.63
C ALA A 153 -8.84 20.88 15.42
N VAL A 154 -9.25 20.56 16.65
CA VAL A 154 -8.62 19.53 17.48
C VAL A 154 -8.92 18.17 16.91
N ARG A 155 -7.91 17.34 16.71
CA ARG A 155 -8.10 15.94 16.33
C ARG A 155 -8.19 15.07 17.57
N VAL A 156 -9.32 14.38 17.69
CA VAL A 156 -9.66 13.48 18.79
C VAL A 156 -9.60 12.05 18.29
N LEU A 157 -8.96 11.18 19.04
CA LEU A 157 -9.07 9.73 18.96
C LEU A 157 -9.46 9.21 20.33
N VAL A 158 -10.52 8.43 20.44
CA VAL A 158 -10.94 7.85 21.72
C VAL A 158 -11.53 6.46 21.51
N THR A 159 -11.23 5.54 22.44
CA THR A 159 -11.84 4.21 22.45
C THR A 159 -13.28 4.31 22.99
N GLU A 160 -14.22 3.68 22.29
CA GLU A 160 -15.62 3.62 22.77
C GLU A 160 -15.75 2.63 23.95
N PRO A 161 -16.50 2.99 25.03
CA PRO A 161 -16.66 2.10 26.17
C PRO A 161 -17.46 0.83 25.84
N HIS A 162 -18.24 0.87 24.76
CA HIS A 162 -19.08 -0.26 24.31
C HIS A 162 -18.87 -0.49 22.82
N PRO A 163 -18.10 -1.54 22.42
CA PRO A 163 -17.94 -1.89 21.01
C PRO A 163 -19.26 -2.38 20.41
N GLY A 164 -19.44 -2.22 19.10
CA GLY A 164 -20.58 -2.77 18.37
C GLY A 164 -21.77 -1.84 18.17
N ARG A 165 -21.68 -0.56 18.53
CA ARG A 165 -22.68 0.42 18.11
C ARG A 165 -22.75 0.49 16.58
N SER A 166 -23.97 0.33 16.04
CA SER A 166 -24.25 0.47 14.61
C SER A 166 -24.69 1.90 14.28
N GLY A 167 -24.42 2.35 13.05
CA GLY A 167 -24.80 3.68 12.57
C GLY A 167 -23.63 4.67 12.57
N GLU A 168 -23.90 5.84 12.02
CA GLU A 168 -22.94 6.94 11.99
C GLU A 168 -22.78 7.53 13.40
N PRO A 169 -21.55 7.77 13.85
CA PRO A 169 -21.29 8.34 15.16
C PRO A 169 -21.72 9.81 15.21
N THR A 170 -22.23 10.21 16.37
CA THR A 170 -22.69 11.57 16.66
C THR A 170 -21.74 12.30 17.60
N LEU A 171 -21.91 13.63 17.72
CA LEU A 171 -21.20 14.43 18.72
C LEU A 171 -21.47 13.97 20.15
N ARG A 172 -22.68 13.47 20.41
CA ARG A 172 -23.04 12.89 21.70
C ARG A 172 -22.24 11.62 22.00
N ASP A 173 -22.10 10.71 21.01
CA ASP A 173 -21.28 9.51 21.19
C ASP A 173 -19.82 9.86 21.51
N LEU A 174 -19.29 10.90 20.85
CA LEU A 174 -17.94 11.41 21.12
C LEU A 174 -17.82 11.99 22.52
N GLY A 175 -18.78 12.81 22.96
CA GLY A 175 -18.83 13.38 24.31
C GLY A 175 -18.90 12.28 25.39
N GLU A 176 -19.78 11.27 25.21
CA GLU A 176 -19.87 10.12 26.11
C GLU A 176 -18.53 9.36 26.23
N ALA A 177 -17.83 9.15 25.11
CA ALA A 177 -16.53 8.50 25.09
C ALA A 177 -15.41 9.35 25.75
N LEU A 178 -15.42 10.67 25.54
CA LEU A 178 -14.50 11.59 26.21
C LEU A 178 -14.72 11.60 27.73
N VAL A 179 -15.96 11.69 28.19
CA VAL A 179 -16.29 11.63 29.63
C VAL A 179 -15.85 10.30 30.24
N ALA A 180 -16.07 9.17 29.54
CA ALA A 180 -15.65 7.85 30.03
C ALA A 180 -14.11 7.74 30.16
N THR A 181 -13.37 8.40 29.29
CA THR A 181 -11.90 8.33 29.23
C THR A 181 -11.21 9.39 30.09
N TYR A 182 -11.68 10.64 30.04
CA TYR A 182 -11.01 11.79 30.65
C TYR A 182 -11.78 12.39 31.84
N GLY A 183 -13.00 11.92 32.11
CA GLY A 183 -13.86 12.49 33.14
C GLY A 183 -14.59 13.78 32.73
N THR A 184 -14.30 14.30 31.55
CA THR A 184 -14.90 15.50 30.96
C THR A 184 -14.98 15.33 29.43
N ASP A 185 -15.94 16.02 28.81
CA ASP A 185 -16.01 16.13 27.35
C ASP A 185 -15.27 17.36 26.81
N TYR A 186 -14.61 18.14 27.69
CA TYR A 186 -13.93 19.40 27.39
C TYR A 186 -14.81 20.44 26.66
N GLY A 187 -16.14 20.33 26.80
CA GLY A 187 -17.08 21.17 26.07
C GLY A 187 -16.99 21.00 24.56
N VAL A 188 -16.90 19.75 24.08
CA VAL A 188 -16.76 19.42 22.66
C VAL A 188 -17.93 19.95 21.83
N HIS A 189 -17.60 20.66 20.73
CA HIS A 189 -18.59 21.26 19.84
C HIS A 189 -18.07 21.39 18.41
N SER A 190 -18.91 21.90 17.49
CA SER A 190 -18.55 22.23 16.10
C SER A 190 -17.78 21.12 15.36
N PRO A 191 -18.29 19.89 15.28
CA PRO A 191 -17.58 18.84 14.58
C PRO A 191 -17.48 19.15 13.08
N THR A 192 -16.26 19.11 12.54
CA THR A 192 -16.06 19.13 11.09
C THR A 192 -16.42 17.77 10.51
N TRP A 193 -16.01 16.71 11.18
CA TRP A 193 -16.42 15.32 10.89
C TRP A 193 -16.20 14.43 12.12
N ILE A 194 -16.95 13.34 12.17
CA ILE A 194 -16.80 12.26 13.15
C ILE A 194 -16.86 10.94 12.38
N SER A 195 -15.97 10.02 12.67
CA SER A 195 -15.95 8.68 12.07
C SER A 195 -15.70 7.61 13.12
N ARG A 196 -16.08 6.38 12.80
CA ARG A 196 -15.85 5.21 13.64
C ARG A 196 -15.04 4.20 12.87
N PHE A 197 -14.03 3.62 13.52
CA PHE A 197 -13.30 2.47 13.01
C PHE A 197 -13.12 1.42 14.12
N THR A 198 -12.81 0.19 13.71
CA THR A 198 -12.70 -0.95 14.62
C THR A 198 -11.42 -1.72 14.35
N ASP A 199 -11.09 -2.66 15.24
CA ASP A 199 -10.00 -3.62 15.05
C ASP A 199 -10.40 -4.83 14.20
N MET A 200 -11.49 -4.74 13.45
CA MET A 200 -11.90 -5.76 12.48
C MET A 200 -10.74 -6.06 11.50
N ALA A 201 -10.51 -7.34 11.24
CA ALA A 201 -9.54 -7.79 10.26
C ALA A 201 -10.19 -8.77 9.29
N ARG A 202 -10.40 -8.37 8.03
CA ARG A 202 -11.06 -9.18 6.99
C ARG A 202 -10.36 -9.05 5.66
N GLN A 203 -10.40 -10.14 4.89
CA GLN A 203 -9.82 -10.17 3.54
C GLN A 203 -10.79 -10.84 2.56
N ALA A 204 -10.92 -10.28 1.35
CA ALA A 204 -11.68 -10.88 0.28
C ALA A 204 -11.07 -12.23 -0.12
N ALA A 205 -11.91 -13.26 -0.22
CA ALA A 205 -11.49 -14.61 -0.60
C ALA A 205 -10.86 -14.63 -2.01
N SER A 206 -11.28 -13.72 -2.89
CA SER A 206 -10.68 -13.51 -4.20
C SER A 206 -10.62 -12.01 -4.51
N TYR A 207 -9.56 -11.57 -5.19
CA TYR A 207 -9.42 -10.18 -5.65
C TYR A 207 -9.96 -9.98 -7.08
N ARG A 208 -10.43 -11.05 -7.70
CA ARG A 208 -11.01 -11.03 -9.04
C ARG A 208 -12.20 -11.98 -9.14
N ARG A 209 -13.26 -11.54 -9.82
CA ARG A 209 -14.37 -12.39 -10.27
C ARG A 209 -14.84 -11.96 -11.67
N GLY A 210 -14.43 -12.70 -12.69
CA GLY A 210 -14.65 -12.29 -14.07
C GLY A 210 -13.92 -10.98 -14.40
N ARG A 211 -14.70 -9.96 -14.77
CA ARG A 211 -14.20 -8.62 -15.12
C ARG A 211 -14.22 -7.62 -13.96
N VAL A 212 -14.58 -8.08 -12.77
CA VAL A 212 -14.58 -7.27 -11.54
C VAL A 212 -13.38 -7.62 -10.70
N LEU A 213 -12.61 -6.59 -10.28
CA LEU A 213 -11.45 -6.69 -9.42
C LEU A 213 -11.65 -5.81 -8.17
N LEU A 214 -10.90 -6.11 -7.11
CA LEU A 214 -10.95 -5.36 -5.86
C LEU A 214 -9.54 -4.86 -5.50
N ALA A 215 -9.43 -3.65 -4.96
CA ALA A 215 -8.18 -3.10 -4.47
C ALA A 215 -8.38 -2.29 -3.17
N GLY A 216 -7.34 -2.21 -2.34
CA GLY A 216 -7.37 -1.49 -1.08
C GLY A 216 -8.40 -2.06 -0.11
N ASP A 217 -9.06 -1.20 0.67
CA ASP A 217 -10.00 -1.60 1.72
C ASP A 217 -11.20 -2.40 1.20
N ALA A 218 -11.54 -2.32 -0.08
CA ALA A 218 -12.53 -3.21 -0.69
C ALA A 218 -12.08 -4.68 -0.70
N ALA A 219 -10.79 -4.93 -0.76
CA ALA A 219 -10.17 -6.25 -0.76
C ALA A 219 -9.69 -6.70 0.63
N HIS A 220 -9.28 -5.77 1.50
CA HIS A 220 -8.74 -6.09 2.83
C HIS A 220 -8.88 -4.92 3.79
N VAL A 221 -9.39 -5.17 4.98
CA VAL A 221 -9.50 -4.18 6.05
C VAL A 221 -8.80 -4.67 7.30
N HIS A 222 -8.18 -3.75 8.01
CA HIS A 222 -7.53 -4.01 9.29
C HIS A 222 -7.43 -2.73 10.14
N TYR A 223 -7.11 -2.89 11.41
CA TYR A 223 -6.85 -1.77 12.31
C TYR A 223 -5.72 -0.88 11.77
N PRO A 224 -5.82 0.46 11.87
CA PRO A 224 -4.84 1.38 11.26
C PRO A 224 -3.47 1.45 11.99
N ALA A 225 -3.10 0.42 12.76
CA ALA A 225 -1.79 0.35 13.40
C ALA A 225 -0.65 0.35 12.36
N GLY A 226 0.36 1.17 12.61
CA GLY A 226 1.53 1.27 11.75
C GLY A 226 1.30 1.95 10.39
N GLY A 227 0.11 2.51 10.12
CA GLY A 227 -0.18 3.27 8.90
C GLY A 227 -0.09 2.48 7.59
N GLN A 228 -0.30 1.16 7.61
CA GLN A 228 -0.06 0.29 6.46
C GLN A 228 -1.20 0.29 5.43
N GLY A 229 -2.46 0.54 5.82
CA GLY A 229 -3.64 0.35 4.96
C GLY A 229 -3.55 1.08 3.62
N LEU A 230 -3.34 2.40 3.66
CA LEU A 230 -3.17 3.21 2.44
C LEU A 230 -2.03 2.70 1.57
N ASN A 231 -0.89 2.35 2.18
CA ASN A 231 0.30 1.90 1.47
C ASN A 231 0.09 0.54 0.77
N VAL A 232 -0.65 -0.37 1.38
CA VAL A 232 -1.02 -1.67 0.77
C VAL A 232 -1.96 -1.44 -0.40
N GLY A 233 -2.98 -0.56 -0.25
CA GLY A 233 -3.90 -0.19 -1.34
C GLY A 233 -3.19 0.48 -2.52
N VAL A 234 -2.22 1.38 -2.27
CA VAL A 234 -1.39 1.97 -3.33
C VAL A 234 -0.58 0.89 -4.07
N GLN A 235 -0.03 -0.08 -3.34
CA GLN A 235 0.70 -1.19 -3.96
C GLN A 235 -0.23 -2.11 -4.77
N ASP A 236 -1.48 -2.31 -4.33
CA ASP A 236 -2.49 -3.04 -5.12
C ASP A 236 -2.75 -2.31 -6.44
N ALA A 237 -3.01 -1.00 -6.39
CA ALA A 237 -3.26 -0.19 -7.57
C ALA A 237 -2.07 -0.19 -8.56
N VAL A 238 -0.84 -0.09 -8.04
CA VAL A 238 0.37 -0.12 -8.87
C VAL A 238 0.60 -1.50 -9.47
N ASN A 239 0.34 -2.58 -8.74
CA ASN A 239 0.46 -3.95 -9.25
C ASN A 239 -0.62 -4.27 -10.30
N LEU A 240 -1.86 -3.83 -10.08
CA LEU A 240 -2.98 -4.10 -10.98
C LEU A 240 -2.94 -3.23 -12.24
N GLY A 241 -2.63 -1.93 -12.10
CA GLY A 241 -2.84 -0.95 -13.15
C GLY A 241 -2.12 -1.27 -14.47
N TRP A 242 -0.84 -1.66 -14.41
CA TRP A 242 -0.08 -2.01 -15.62
C TRP A 242 -0.55 -3.34 -16.24
N LYS A 243 -0.97 -4.32 -15.42
CA LYS A 243 -1.52 -5.61 -15.90
C LYS A 243 -2.83 -5.37 -16.63
N LEU A 244 -3.70 -4.56 -16.04
CA LEU A 244 -4.97 -4.21 -16.63
C LEU A 244 -4.79 -3.43 -17.95
N ALA A 245 -3.83 -2.49 -17.99
CA ALA A 245 -3.52 -1.75 -19.20
C ALA A 245 -3.08 -2.66 -20.35
N GLN A 246 -2.25 -3.67 -20.09
CA GLN A 246 -1.81 -4.63 -21.10
C GLN A 246 -2.95 -5.54 -21.59
N VAL A 247 -3.84 -5.97 -20.69
CA VAL A 247 -4.97 -6.82 -21.05
C VAL A 247 -6.00 -6.03 -21.87
N VAL A 248 -6.34 -4.81 -21.47
CA VAL A 248 -7.22 -3.92 -22.23
C VAL A 248 -6.59 -3.53 -23.57
N GLY A 249 -5.29 -3.26 -23.60
CA GLY A 249 -4.52 -2.99 -24.81
C GLY A 249 -4.27 -4.21 -25.70
N ARG A 250 -4.74 -5.41 -25.31
CA ARG A 250 -4.58 -6.68 -26.07
C ARG A 250 -3.12 -7.08 -26.32
N THR A 251 -2.18 -6.58 -25.51
CA THR A 251 -0.76 -6.95 -25.60
C THR A 251 -0.42 -8.17 -24.76
N SER A 252 -1.25 -8.49 -23.75
CA SER A 252 -1.11 -9.68 -22.90
C SER A 252 -2.44 -10.40 -22.72
N PRO A 253 -2.42 -11.71 -22.46
CA PRO A 253 -3.62 -12.51 -22.24
C PRO A 253 -4.29 -12.12 -20.91
N GLU A 254 -5.59 -12.41 -20.83
CA GLU A 254 -6.41 -12.11 -19.63
C GLU A 254 -5.91 -12.81 -18.36
N SER A 255 -5.23 -13.97 -18.50
CA SER A 255 -4.60 -14.70 -17.40
C SER A 255 -3.53 -13.89 -16.64
N LEU A 256 -2.98 -12.83 -17.24
CA LEU A 256 -2.09 -11.91 -16.53
C LEU A 256 -2.76 -11.30 -15.29
N LEU A 257 -4.09 -11.06 -15.33
CA LEU A 257 -4.84 -10.52 -14.19
C LEU A 257 -4.97 -11.51 -13.02
N ASP A 258 -4.82 -12.81 -13.24
CA ASP A 258 -4.86 -13.81 -12.16
C ASP A 258 -3.63 -13.69 -11.26
N THR A 259 -2.51 -13.22 -11.81
CA THR A 259 -1.29 -12.95 -11.03
C THR A 259 -1.48 -11.81 -10.01
N TYR A 260 -2.47 -10.94 -10.20
CA TYR A 260 -2.79 -9.88 -9.22
C TYR A 260 -3.21 -10.48 -7.87
N HIS A 261 -4.16 -11.41 -7.89
CA HIS A 261 -4.57 -12.12 -6.67
C HIS A 261 -3.41 -12.93 -6.08
N ALA A 262 -2.71 -13.71 -6.92
CA ALA A 262 -1.62 -14.57 -6.47
C ALA A 262 -0.49 -13.81 -5.76
N GLU A 263 -0.20 -12.57 -6.20
CA GLU A 263 0.84 -11.73 -5.63
C GLU A 263 0.34 -10.91 -4.44
N ARG A 264 -0.85 -10.29 -4.53
CA ARG A 264 -1.30 -9.30 -3.55
C ARG A 264 -2.05 -9.89 -2.36
N HIS A 265 -2.80 -10.99 -2.56
CA HIS A 265 -3.53 -11.64 -1.48
C HIS A 265 -2.60 -12.14 -0.34
N PRO A 266 -1.47 -12.82 -0.60
CA PRO A 266 -0.54 -13.23 0.47
C PRO A 266 0.09 -12.04 1.22
N VAL A 267 0.36 -10.94 0.53
CA VAL A 267 0.90 -9.71 1.14
C VAL A 267 -0.10 -9.11 2.12
N ALA A 268 -1.35 -8.92 1.71
CA ALA A 268 -2.39 -8.41 2.59
C ALA A 268 -2.67 -9.37 3.76
N ALA A 269 -2.71 -10.69 3.53
CA ALA A 269 -2.86 -11.68 4.60
C ALA A 269 -1.76 -11.56 5.68
N ARG A 270 -0.52 -11.25 5.27
CA ARG A 270 0.58 -10.99 6.20
C ARG A 270 0.35 -9.71 6.98
N VAL A 271 -0.05 -8.62 6.30
CA VAL A 271 -0.36 -7.34 6.96
C VAL A 271 -1.48 -7.49 7.98
N LEU A 272 -2.55 -8.22 7.67
CA LEU A 272 -3.63 -8.49 8.61
C LEU A 272 -3.10 -9.19 9.89
N ARG A 273 -2.30 -10.26 9.72
CA ARG A 273 -1.69 -10.98 10.87
C ARG A 273 -0.77 -10.08 11.70
N THR A 274 0.08 -9.31 11.04
CA THR A 274 0.99 -8.37 11.72
C THR A 274 0.21 -7.30 12.48
N THR A 275 -0.87 -6.79 11.90
CA THR A 275 -1.74 -5.79 12.56
C THR A 275 -2.48 -6.40 13.75
N MET A 276 -2.98 -7.64 13.64
CA MET A 276 -3.60 -8.35 14.77
C MET A 276 -2.61 -8.53 15.92
N ALA A 277 -1.35 -8.86 15.64
CA ALA A 277 -0.30 -8.96 16.66
C ALA A 277 -0.04 -7.60 17.31
N GLN A 278 -0.03 -6.50 16.54
CA GLN A 278 0.07 -5.15 17.09
C GLN A 278 -1.11 -4.83 18.01
N VAL A 279 -2.34 -5.11 17.59
CA VAL A 279 -3.54 -4.89 18.42
C VAL A 279 -3.47 -5.68 19.73
N ALA A 280 -2.99 -6.93 19.68
CA ALA A 280 -2.82 -7.73 20.90
C ALA A 280 -1.81 -7.10 21.88
N LEU A 281 -0.70 -6.53 21.36
CA LEU A 281 0.30 -5.83 22.17
C LEU A 281 -0.14 -4.43 22.66
N LEU A 282 -1.25 -3.92 22.16
CA LEU A 282 -1.80 -2.63 22.62
C LEU A 282 -2.81 -2.79 23.78
N ARG A 283 -3.13 -4.00 24.20
CA ARG A 283 -3.95 -4.24 25.40
C ARG A 283 -3.24 -3.77 26.66
N THR A 284 -4.02 -3.41 27.68
CA THR A 284 -3.55 -2.74 28.90
C THR A 284 -3.70 -3.64 30.12
N ASP A 285 -3.11 -4.82 30.08
CA ASP A 285 -3.01 -5.74 31.22
C ASP A 285 -1.57 -6.12 31.51
N ASP A 286 -1.25 -6.51 32.74
CA ASP A 286 0.11 -6.81 33.22
C ASP A 286 0.84 -7.86 32.35
N ARG A 287 0.11 -8.83 31.80
CA ARG A 287 0.70 -9.88 30.96
C ARG A 287 1.08 -9.34 29.61
N THR A 288 0.23 -8.49 29.05
CA THR A 288 0.53 -7.80 27.77
C THR A 288 1.68 -6.82 27.94
N ASP A 289 1.76 -6.12 29.07
CA ASP A 289 2.87 -5.21 29.34
C ASP A 289 4.20 -5.97 29.46
N ALA A 290 4.23 -7.09 30.15
CA ALA A 290 5.42 -7.97 30.20
C ALA A 290 5.80 -8.52 28.82
N LEU A 291 4.82 -8.94 28.01
CA LEU A 291 5.07 -9.40 26.63
C LEU A 291 5.59 -8.27 25.75
N ARG A 292 5.07 -7.06 25.93
CA ARG A 292 5.49 -5.87 25.20
C ARG A 292 6.93 -5.48 25.53
N GLU A 293 7.32 -5.51 26.83
CA GLU A 293 8.68 -5.26 27.30
C GLU A 293 9.65 -6.26 26.65
N PHE A 294 9.36 -7.55 26.76
CA PHE A 294 10.16 -8.60 26.15
C PHE A 294 10.25 -8.44 24.59
N THR A 295 9.14 -8.10 23.94
CA THR A 295 9.13 -7.85 22.50
C THR A 295 9.99 -6.63 22.15
N SER A 296 9.97 -5.58 22.98
CA SER A 296 10.80 -4.39 22.79
C SER A 296 12.29 -4.69 22.90
N GLU A 297 12.68 -5.56 23.85
CA GLU A 297 14.07 -6.03 23.97
C GLU A 297 14.51 -6.79 22.71
N LEU A 298 13.69 -7.71 22.21
CA LEU A 298 13.98 -8.44 20.96
C LEU A 298 14.12 -7.49 19.77
N LEU A 299 13.23 -6.50 19.64
CA LEU A 299 13.26 -5.52 18.57
C LEU A 299 14.38 -4.47 18.73
N GLY A 300 15.07 -4.45 19.86
CA GLY A 300 16.34 -3.75 20.05
C GLY A 300 17.53 -4.45 19.38
N MET A 301 17.39 -5.71 18.97
CA MET A 301 18.42 -6.46 18.25
C MET A 301 18.34 -6.16 16.74
N ASP A 302 19.49 -6.12 16.07
CA ASP A 302 19.56 -5.70 14.65
C ASP A 302 18.73 -6.56 13.70
N GLU A 303 18.87 -7.88 13.76
CA GLU A 303 18.18 -8.78 12.81
C GLU A 303 16.65 -8.76 12.96
N PRO A 304 16.06 -8.93 14.16
CA PRO A 304 14.62 -8.80 14.36
C PRO A 304 14.08 -7.42 13.98
N ARG A 305 14.81 -6.34 14.35
CA ARG A 305 14.46 -4.97 14.02
C ARG A 305 14.39 -4.78 12.49
N ARG A 306 15.48 -5.11 11.79
CA ARG A 306 15.58 -4.95 10.32
C ARG A 306 14.51 -5.73 9.60
N ARG A 307 14.29 -6.99 10.00
CA ARG A 307 13.26 -7.84 9.39
C ARG A 307 11.87 -7.25 9.55
N LEU A 308 11.49 -6.90 10.78
CA LEU A 308 10.15 -6.35 11.04
C LEU A 308 9.97 -4.97 10.42
N ALA A 309 10.98 -4.11 10.49
CA ALA A 309 10.94 -2.79 9.87
C ALA A 309 10.83 -2.85 8.34
N ALA A 310 11.47 -3.83 7.69
CA ALA A 310 11.31 -4.06 6.26
C ALA A 310 9.88 -4.52 5.90
N GLU A 311 9.24 -5.32 6.76
CA GLU A 311 7.83 -5.68 6.61
C GLU A 311 6.91 -4.46 6.78
N MET A 312 7.12 -3.67 7.83
CA MET A 312 6.31 -2.47 8.13
C MET A 312 6.43 -1.38 7.07
N SER A 313 7.60 -1.21 6.46
CA SER A 313 7.85 -0.25 5.38
C SER A 313 7.45 -0.76 3.98
N GLY A 314 7.09 -2.05 3.85
CA GLY A 314 6.81 -2.69 2.56
C GLY A 314 8.05 -2.96 1.71
N LEU A 315 9.25 -2.73 2.23
CA LEU A 315 10.53 -3.05 1.55
C LEU A 315 10.84 -4.55 1.58
N GLY A 316 10.22 -5.29 2.52
CA GLY A 316 10.33 -6.75 2.64
C GLY A 316 9.37 -7.54 1.74
N VAL A 317 8.51 -6.88 0.96
CA VAL A 317 7.55 -7.57 0.08
C VAL A 317 8.29 -8.41 -0.96
N HIS A 318 7.91 -9.69 -1.04
CA HIS A 318 8.45 -10.66 -1.97
C HIS A 318 7.30 -11.47 -2.58
N TYR A 319 7.21 -11.46 -3.90
CA TYR A 319 6.30 -12.31 -4.66
C TYR A 319 6.96 -13.64 -4.96
N ASP A 320 6.23 -14.74 -4.81
CA ASP A 320 6.72 -16.06 -5.18
C ASP A 320 6.66 -16.20 -6.71
N LEU A 321 7.80 -16.03 -7.35
CA LEU A 321 7.99 -16.19 -8.79
C LEU A 321 8.85 -17.44 -9.11
N GLY A 322 8.98 -18.35 -8.16
CA GLY A 322 9.80 -19.54 -8.26
C GLY A 322 11.18 -19.41 -7.62
N GLU A 323 11.98 -20.46 -7.78
CA GLU A 323 13.34 -20.52 -7.25
C GLU A 323 14.32 -19.75 -8.15
N GLY A 324 15.37 -19.19 -7.55
CA GLY A 324 16.40 -18.47 -8.30
C GLY A 324 17.18 -17.44 -7.48
N HIS A 325 17.60 -16.40 -8.13
CA HIS A 325 18.38 -15.32 -7.53
C HIS A 325 17.56 -14.61 -6.43
N PRO A 326 18.18 -14.22 -5.28
CA PRO A 326 17.45 -13.57 -4.18
C PRO A 326 16.67 -12.30 -4.54
N LEU A 327 17.00 -11.64 -5.63
CA LEU A 327 16.30 -10.45 -6.14
C LEU A 327 14.98 -10.79 -6.87
N LEU A 328 14.80 -12.01 -7.37
CA LEU A 328 13.60 -12.43 -8.09
C LEU A 328 12.35 -12.23 -7.20
N GLY A 329 11.30 -11.64 -7.74
CA GLY A 329 10.05 -11.35 -7.02
C GLY A 329 10.15 -10.22 -6.01
N ARG A 330 11.30 -9.54 -5.88
CA ARG A 330 11.48 -8.39 -4.98
C ARG A 330 11.51 -7.07 -5.75
N ARG A 331 11.29 -5.99 -5.02
CA ARG A 331 11.45 -4.66 -5.58
C ARG A 331 12.92 -4.40 -5.90
N VAL A 332 13.19 -3.93 -7.12
CA VAL A 332 14.53 -3.50 -7.51
C VAL A 332 14.97 -2.32 -6.64
N PRO A 333 16.18 -2.31 -6.08
CA PRO A 333 16.70 -1.12 -5.41
C PRO A 333 16.97 0.01 -6.41
N ASP A 334 16.88 1.24 -5.91
CA ASP A 334 17.16 2.43 -6.70
C ASP A 334 18.68 2.69 -6.80
N LEU A 335 19.32 2.02 -7.74
CA LEU A 335 20.76 2.07 -7.94
C LEU A 335 21.16 3.27 -8.80
N ASP A 336 22.35 3.82 -8.51
CA ASP A 336 23.04 4.74 -9.40
C ASP A 336 23.75 3.95 -10.51
N LEU A 337 23.37 4.22 -11.73
CA LEU A 337 23.87 3.55 -12.92
C LEU A 337 24.72 4.51 -13.75
N VAL A 338 25.72 3.96 -14.44
CA VAL A 338 26.50 4.68 -15.43
C VAL A 338 26.17 4.10 -16.80
N THR A 339 25.59 4.92 -17.67
CA THR A 339 25.33 4.58 -19.06
C THR A 339 26.39 5.26 -19.98
N ALA A 340 26.38 4.92 -21.25
CA ALA A 340 27.25 5.59 -22.23
C ALA A 340 26.95 7.09 -22.36
N ASN A 341 25.75 7.53 -22.07
CA ASN A 341 25.28 8.91 -22.27
C ASN A 341 25.36 9.77 -21.02
N ALA A 342 24.96 9.24 -19.86
CA ALA A 342 24.91 9.98 -18.59
C ALA A 342 24.69 9.04 -17.39
N PRO A 343 24.99 9.52 -16.16
CA PRO A 343 24.51 8.86 -14.94
C PRO A 343 22.97 8.82 -14.90
N LEU A 344 22.42 7.77 -14.31
CA LEU A 344 21.00 7.48 -14.32
C LEU A 344 20.62 6.71 -13.05
N ARG A 345 19.41 6.91 -12.55
CA ARG A 345 18.84 6.11 -11.43
C ARG A 345 17.86 5.07 -11.96
N VAL A 346 17.83 3.88 -11.34
CA VAL A 346 16.88 2.83 -11.74
C VAL A 346 15.43 3.31 -11.68
N PHE A 347 15.04 4.05 -10.64
CA PHE A 347 13.64 4.50 -10.50
C PHE A 347 13.24 5.53 -11.57
N THR A 348 14.17 6.29 -12.13
CA THR A 348 13.83 7.21 -13.23
C THR A 348 13.44 6.48 -14.52
N LEU A 349 13.94 5.25 -14.72
CA LEU A 349 13.54 4.39 -15.84
C LEU A 349 12.07 3.93 -15.77
N LEU A 350 11.47 4.01 -14.58
CA LEU A 350 10.11 3.52 -14.30
C LEU A 350 9.06 4.65 -14.30
N HIS A 351 9.45 5.91 -14.53
CA HIS A 351 8.53 7.04 -14.49
C HIS A 351 7.38 6.88 -15.48
N ASP A 352 7.64 6.36 -16.67
CA ASP A 352 6.64 6.14 -17.72
C ASP A 352 5.89 4.80 -17.58
N ALA A 353 6.06 4.10 -16.43
CA ALA A 353 5.46 2.81 -16.17
C ALA A 353 5.76 1.74 -17.25
N ARG A 354 6.91 1.83 -17.92
CA ARG A 354 7.38 0.85 -18.89
C ARG A 354 8.30 -0.18 -18.23
N PRO A 355 8.22 -1.45 -18.62
CA PRO A 355 9.17 -2.46 -18.15
C PRO A 355 10.56 -2.22 -18.70
N VAL A 356 11.57 -2.65 -17.96
CA VAL A 356 12.99 -2.43 -18.30
C VAL A 356 13.75 -3.76 -18.22
N LEU A 357 14.43 -4.13 -19.29
CA LEU A 357 15.53 -5.08 -19.23
C LEU A 357 16.81 -4.28 -18.99
N LEU A 358 17.33 -4.32 -17.78
CA LEU A 358 18.57 -3.67 -17.39
C LEU A 358 19.72 -4.66 -17.58
N ASN A 359 20.61 -4.40 -18.55
CA ASN A 359 21.83 -5.14 -18.76
C ASN A 359 22.97 -4.47 -17.99
N LEU A 360 23.53 -5.18 -17.03
CA LEU A 360 24.68 -4.76 -16.20
C LEU A 360 25.98 -5.46 -16.62
N GLY A 361 25.93 -6.32 -17.66
CA GLY A 361 27.05 -7.02 -18.26
C GLY A 361 27.63 -6.29 -19.46
N GLU A 362 28.05 -7.06 -20.46
CA GLU A 362 28.58 -6.50 -21.71
C GLU A 362 27.46 -5.84 -22.53
N PRO A 363 27.68 -4.60 -23.03
CA PRO A 363 26.68 -3.93 -23.84
C PRO A 363 26.34 -4.71 -25.12
N GLY A 364 25.08 -4.66 -25.55
CA GLY A 364 24.60 -5.36 -26.75
C GLY A 364 24.43 -6.87 -26.54
N GLY A 365 24.54 -7.38 -25.31
CA GLY A 365 24.43 -8.81 -25.02
C GLY A 365 23.02 -9.39 -25.15
N PHE A 366 21.99 -8.56 -25.33
CA PHE A 366 20.58 -8.97 -25.38
C PHE A 366 19.91 -8.50 -26.66
N ASP A 367 19.16 -9.39 -27.28
CA ASP A 367 18.23 -9.07 -28.37
C ASP A 367 16.79 -9.26 -27.89
N ILE A 368 16.07 -8.15 -27.70
CA ILE A 368 14.65 -8.12 -27.36
C ILE A 368 13.82 -7.45 -28.47
N THR A 369 14.32 -7.43 -29.71
CA THR A 369 13.62 -6.83 -30.85
C THR A 369 12.13 -7.20 -30.91
N PRO A 370 11.70 -8.46 -30.65
CA PRO A 370 10.28 -8.82 -30.67
C PRO A 370 9.41 -8.19 -29.55
N TRP A 371 10.02 -7.54 -28.57
CA TRP A 371 9.35 -6.83 -27.47
C TRP A 371 9.78 -5.37 -27.35
N ALA A 372 10.57 -4.84 -28.29
CA ALA A 372 11.13 -3.49 -28.21
C ALA A 372 10.08 -2.36 -28.22
N ASP A 373 8.88 -2.64 -28.70
CA ASP A 373 7.73 -1.74 -28.66
C ASP A 373 7.21 -1.50 -27.22
N ARG A 374 7.43 -2.44 -26.30
CA ARG A 374 6.89 -2.44 -24.92
C ARG A 374 7.96 -2.53 -23.84
N VAL A 375 9.11 -3.14 -24.06
CA VAL A 375 10.19 -3.31 -23.07
C VAL A 375 11.39 -2.45 -23.46
N GLN A 376 11.90 -1.66 -22.52
CA GLN A 376 13.11 -0.86 -22.71
C GLN A 376 14.35 -1.73 -22.43
N LEU A 377 15.32 -1.78 -23.34
CA LEU A 377 16.64 -2.35 -23.07
C LEU A 377 17.61 -1.23 -22.71
N ILE A 378 18.23 -1.33 -21.55
CA ILE A 378 19.18 -0.34 -21.04
C ILE A 378 20.51 -1.05 -20.73
N ASP A 379 21.56 -0.69 -21.45
CA ASP A 379 22.93 -1.06 -21.12
C ASP A 379 23.51 -0.07 -20.11
N ALA A 380 23.95 -0.56 -18.95
CA ALA A 380 24.52 0.28 -17.89
C ALA A 380 25.55 -0.48 -17.07
N LYS A 381 26.34 0.25 -16.30
CA LYS A 381 27.25 -0.32 -15.31
C LYS A 381 26.80 0.09 -13.91
N TYR A 382 26.88 -0.86 -13.00
CA TYR A 382 26.71 -0.62 -11.57
C TYR A 382 28.02 -0.98 -10.86
N VAL A 383 28.49 -0.07 -10.02
CA VAL A 383 29.70 -0.26 -9.20
C VAL A 383 29.28 -0.13 -7.74
N GLY A 384 29.22 -1.26 -7.05
CA GLY A 384 28.85 -1.29 -5.65
C GLY A 384 28.41 -2.67 -5.18
N THR A 385 28.12 -2.78 -3.90
CA THR A 385 27.50 -3.95 -3.30
C THR A 385 25.99 -3.82 -3.39
N LEU A 386 25.31 -4.85 -3.89
CA LEU A 386 23.86 -4.88 -3.92
C LEU A 386 23.34 -5.35 -2.58
N GLU A 387 22.65 -4.48 -1.87
CA GLU A 387 22.07 -4.78 -0.56
C GLU A 387 20.56 -4.50 -0.57
N LEU A 388 19.82 -5.37 0.10
CA LEU A 388 18.37 -5.24 0.32
C LEU A 388 18.07 -5.11 1.80
N PRO A 389 17.15 -4.21 2.22
CA PRO A 389 16.83 -3.98 3.63
C PRO A 389 16.44 -5.25 4.39
N ALA A 390 15.73 -6.18 3.73
CA ALA A 390 15.19 -7.38 4.36
C ALA A 390 16.17 -8.55 4.46
N ILE A 391 17.18 -8.63 3.59
CA ILE A 391 18.03 -9.81 3.46
C ILE A 391 19.54 -9.50 3.38
N GLY A 392 19.93 -8.23 3.44
CA GLY A 392 21.32 -7.79 3.38
C GLY A 392 21.95 -7.89 2.00
N ALA A 393 23.27 -8.12 1.96
CA ALA A 393 24.04 -8.21 0.73
C ALA A 393 23.67 -9.45 -0.10
N ILE A 394 23.51 -9.24 -1.41
CA ILE A 394 23.22 -10.30 -2.37
C ILE A 394 24.19 -10.25 -3.55
N PRO A 395 24.41 -11.36 -4.29
CA PRO A 395 25.20 -11.35 -5.51
C PRO A 395 24.69 -10.30 -6.50
N ALA A 396 25.59 -9.60 -7.18
CA ALA A 396 25.22 -8.67 -8.24
C ALA A 396 24.84 -9.45 -9.52
N PRO A 397 23.62 -9.30 -10.04
CA PRO A 397 23.21 -9.95 -11.28
C PRO A 397 23.88 -9.30 -12.50
N THR A 398 23.98 -10.02 -13.61
CA THR A 398 24.45 -9.45 -14.89
C THR A 398 23.32 -8.82 -15.70
N ALA A 399 22.07 -9.19 -15.42
CA ALA A 399 20.89 -8.53 -15.99
C ALA A 399 19.66 -8.74 -15.14
N VAL A 400 18.70 -7.82 -15.19
CA VAL A 400 17.41 -7.92 -14.51
C VAL A 400 16.28 -7.43 -15.40
N LEU A 401 15.18 -8.18 -15.44
CA LEU A 401 13.92 -7.75 -16.06
C LEU A 401 13.02 -7.15 -14.98
N ILE A 402 12.75 -5.87 -15.08
CA ILE A 402 12.00 -5.09 -14.10
C ILE A 402 10.62 -4.79 -14.67
N ARG A 403 9.57 -5.15 -13.93
CA ARG A 403 8.18 -4.86 -14.28
C ARG A 403 7.85 -3.38 -14.05
N PRO A 404 6.76 -2.87 -14.64
CA PRO A 404 6.31 -1.49 -14.43
C PRO A 404 6.07 -1.12 -12.96
N ASP A 405 5.72 -2.08 -12.11
CA ASP A 405 5.55 -1.90 -10.66
C ASP A 405 6.86 -1.94 -9.86
N GLY A 406 8.01 -2.05 -10.54
CA GLY A 406 9.34 -2.06 -9.95
C GLY A 406 9.76 -3.40 -9.36
N TYR A 407 9.00 -4.47 -9.56
CA TYR A 407 9.38 -5.82 -9.12
C TYR A 407 10.17 -6.55 -10.20
N VAL A 408 11.15 -7.32 -9.77
CA VAL A 408 12.03 -8.09 -10.66
C VAL A 408 11.32 -9.38 -11.07
N ALA A 409 11.15 -9.55 -12.38
CA ALA A 409 10.46 -10.68 -12.99
C ALA A 409 11.41 -11.78 -13.50
N TRP A 410 12.68 -11.44 -13.74
CA TRP A 410 13.72 -12.37 -14.15
C TRP A 410 15.10 -11.79 -13.82
N VAL A 411 16.04 -12.69 -13.56
CA VAL A 411 17.43 -12.34 -13.25
C VAL A 411 18.36 -13.18 -14.10
N GLY A 412 19.24 -12.53 -14.84
CA GLY A 412 20.33 -13.16 -15.60
C GLY A 412 21.60 -13.21 -14.76
N ASP A 413 22.13 -14.42 -14.61
CA ASP A 413 23.46 -14.66 -14.07
C ASP A 413 24.34 -15.27 -15.17
N ARG A 414 24.89 -14.38 -16.01
CA ARG A 414 25.71 -14.72 -17.20
C ARG A 414 25.01 -15.62 -18.24
N THR A 415 23.70 -15.77 -18.15
CA THR A 415 22.88 -16.54 -19.08
C THR A 415 21.63 -15.79 -19.47
N GLN A 416 21.00 -16.14 -20.59
CA GLN A 416 19.71 -15.64 -21.03
C GLN A 416 18.60 -16.68 -20.87
N VAL A 417 18.90 -17.79 -20.18
CA VAL A 417 17.92 -18.87 -19.97
C VAL A 417 16.69 -18.34 -19.26
N GLY A 418 15.52 -18.62 -19.81
CA GLY A 418 14.22 -18.21 -19.28
C GLY A 418 13.83 -16.75 -19.56
N LEU A 419 14.69 -15.92 -20.20
CA LEU A 419 14.34 -14.52 -20.50
C LEU A 419 13.15 -14.43 -21.45
N ALA A 420 13.13 -15.20 -22.55
CA ALA A 420 12.05 -15.17 -23.51
C ALA A 420 10.72 -15.64 -22.90
N ASP A 421 10.77 -16.62 -22.01
CA ASP A 421 9.60 -17.10 -21.26
C ASP A 421 9.09 -16.01 -20.29
N ALA A 422 9.99 -15.34 -19.58
CA ALA A 422 9.64 -14.24 -18.69
C ALA A 422 9.04 -13.05 -19.45
N LEU A 423 9.65 -12.66 -20.59
CA LEU A 423 9.13 -11.62 -21.47
C LEU A 423 7.71 -11.96 -21.96
N THR A 424 7.51 -13.20 -22.41
CA THR A 424 6.19 -13.67 -22.87
C THR A 424 5.16 -13.72 -21.74
N THR A 425 5.55 -14.20 -20.57
CA THR A 425 4.66 -14.33 -19.40
C THR A 425 4.17 -12.97 -18.93
N TRP A 426 5.07 -12.00 -18.83
CA TRP A 426 4.75 -10.70 -18.25
C TRP A 426 4.34 -9.63 -19.24
N PHE A 427 4.74 -9.73 -20.49
CA PHE A 427 4.53 -8.69 -21.50
C PHE A 427 3.91 -9.20 -22.80
N GLY A 428 3.43 -10.44 -22.77
CA GLY A 428 2.73 -11.06 -23.89
C GLY A 428 3.66 -11.62 -24.97
N PRO A 429 3.11 -12.29 -25.98
CA PRO A 429 3.87 -12.97 -27.03
C PRO A 429 4.74 -11.99 -27.82
N PRO A 430 5.83 -12.46 -28.45
CA PRO A 430 6.65 -11.63 -29.32
C PRO A 430 5.80 -11.06 -30.47
N THR A 431 6.11 -9.83 -30.87
CA THR A 431 5.54 -9.27 -32.11
C THR A 431 6.08 -10.06 -33.31
N ALA A 432 5.19 -10.44 -34.22
CA ALA A 432 5.61 -11.06 -35.46
C ALA A 432 6.52 -10.10 -36.25
N ALA A 433 7.65 -10.63 -36.72
CA ALA A 433 8.62 -9.86 -37.51
C ALA A 433 8.04 -9.44 -38.86
#